data_b2dd94ae0db18c85ddd75156d56d1843
#
_entry.id   b2dd94ae0db18c85ddd75156d56d1843
#
_cell.length_a   1.000
_cell.length_b   1.000
_cell.length_c   1.000
_cell.angle_alpha   90.00
_cell.angle_beta   90.00
_cell.angle_gamma   90.00
#
_symmetry.space_group_name_H-M   'P 1'
#
loop_
_entity.id
_entity.type
_entity.pdbx_description
1 polymer ?
#
loop_
_entity_poly.entity_id
_entity_poly.type
_entity_poly.pdbx_seq_one_letter_code
_entity_poly.pdbx_strand_id
1 'polypeptide(L)'
;TLSLSSAASDVYKRQQFYSVKAAEENKRYHKYNVEVFKTPSCGCCYGYVLFLEEEKFKVKQTDMRSLHTIKQKYNIPVEMQSCHTTIMGKYFIEGHVPFEAVEKLLKEQPDIDGIALPGMPIGTPGMPGDKDEPYVIYQLKDGKSSVFMTI
;
A
#
# COMPACT_ATOMS: atom_id res chain seq x y z
N THR A 1 15.77 51.89 3.09
CA THR A 1 15.21 51.07 2.01
C THR A 1 15.53 49.62 2.21
N LEU A 2 14.66 48.87 2.95
CA LEU A 2 14.73 47.43 3.06
C LEU A 2 14.47 46.83 1.67
N SER A 3 15.47 46.16 1.12
CA SER A 3 15.42 45.63 -0.21
C SER A 3 14.38 44.50 -0.30
N LEU A 4 13.35 44.73 -1.11
CA LEU A 4 12.35 43.72 -1.51
C LEU A 4 12.99 42.45 -2.12
N SER A 5 14.29 42.50 -2.43
CA SER A 5 15.05 41.37 -3.01
C SER A 5 15.32 40.21 -2.06
N SER A 6 15.44 40.44 -0.75
CA SER A 6 15.73 39.34 0.22
C SER A 6 14.48 38.50 0.52
N ALA A 7 13.33 39.13 0.70
CA ALA A 7 12.06 38.43 0.95
C ALA A 7 11.61 37.60 -0.27
N ALA A 8 11.74 38.13 -1.47
CA ALA A 8 11.46 37.41 -2.71
C ALA A 8 12.41 36.22 -2.91
N SER A 9 13.69 36.37 -2.56
CA SER A 9 14.68 35.29 -2.57
C SER A 9 14.34 34.17 -1.59
N ASP A 10 13.86 34.50 -0.39
CA ASP A 10 13.48 33.51 0.62
C ASP A 10 12.21 32.77 0.27
N VAL A 11 11.21 33.43 -0.30
CA VAL A 11 10.00 32.81 -0.82
C VAL A 11 10.34 31.85 -1.96
N TYR A 12 11.21 32.25 -2.89
CA TYR A 12 11.62 31.42 -4.01
C TYR A 12 12.41 30.18 -3.54
N LYS A 13 13.34 30.33 -2.58
CA LYS A 13 14.07 29.20 -1.98
C LYS A 13 13.15 28.23 -1.26
N ARG A 14 12.15 28.73 -0.52
CA ARG A 14 11.14 27.89 0.13
C ARG A 14 10.32 27.12 -0.91
N GLN A 15 9.85 27.79 -1.96
CA GLN A 15 9.11 27.15 -3.05
C GLN A 15 9.94 26.04 -3.75
N GLN A 16 11.21 26.30 -4.03
CA GLN A 16 12.11 25.29 -4.58
C GLN A 16 12.30 24.10 -3.61
N PHE A 17 12.49 24.37 -2.32
CA PHE A 17 12.65 23.33 -1.31
C PHE A 17 11.43 22.44 -1.21
N TYR A 18 10.22 23.00 -1.21
CA TYR A 18 8.96 22.23 -1.24
C TYR A 18 8.80 21.45 -2.54
N SER A 19 9.18 22.01 -3.68
CA SER A 19 9.10 21.32 -4.98
C SER A 19 10.06 20.13 -5.06
N VAL A 20 11.28 20.27 -4.55
CA VAL A 20 12.26 19.18 -4.50
C VAL A 20 11.80 18.07 -3.55
N LYS A 21 11.30 18.44 -2.35
CA LYS A 21 10.76 17.48 -1.39
C LYS A 21 9.56 16.71 -1.95
N ALA A 22 8.62 17.39 -2.59
CA ALA A 22 7.48 16.77 -3.25
C ALA A 22 7.90 15.84 -4.40
N ALA A 23 8.93 16.20 -5.15
CA ALA A 23 9.48 15.38 -6.22
C ALA A 23 10.20 14.12 -5.68
N GLU A 24 10.88 14.23 -4.54
CA GLU A 24 11.52 13.08 -3.84
C GLU A 24 10.47 12.16 -3.23
N GLU A 25 9.42 12.70 -2.61
CA GLU A 25 8.28 11.93 -2.10
C GLU A 25 7.55 11.21 -3.22
N ASN A 26 7.31 11.87 -4.36
CA ASN A 26 6.71 11.24 -5.54
C ASN A 26 7.56 10.09 -6.11
N LYS A 27 8.88 10.12 -5.96
CA LYS A 27 9.77 9.05 -6.43
C LYS A 27 9.98 7.94 -5.41
N ARG A 28 9.63 8.16 -4.15
CA ARG A 28 9.94 7.24 -3.04
C ARG A 28 9.43 5.83 -3.29
N TYR A 29 8.23 5.70 -3.82
CA TYR A 29 7.56 4.42 -4.01
C TYR A 29 7.71 3.85 -5.42
N HIS A 30 8.14 4.65 -6.41
CA HIS A 30 8.36 4.18 -7.79
C HIS A 30 9.45 3.10 -7.93
N LYS A 31 10.32 2.96 -6.93
CA LYS A 31 11.37 1.92 -6.91
C LYS A 31 10.82 0.51 -6.65
N TYR A 32 9.59 0.40 -6.13
CA TYR A 32 8.97 -0.88 -5.87
C TYR A 32 8.21 -1.36 -7.11
N ASN A 33 8.50 -2.59 -7.53
CA ASN A 33 7.64 -3.28 -8.48
C ASN A 33 6.38 -3.71 -7.74
N VAL A 34 5.24 -3.21 -8.15
CA VAL A 34 3.94 -3.50 -7.55
C VAL A 34 3.07 -4.20 -8.57
N GLU A 35 2.58 -5.39 -8.24
CA GLU A 35 1.65 -6.13 -9.07
C GLU A 35 0.45 -6.58 -8.23
N VAL A 36 -0.75 -6.20 -8.65
CA VAL A 36 -2.02 -6.59 -8.00
C VAL A 36 -2.67 -7.70 -8.78
N PHE A 37 -2.82 -8.87 -8.15
CA PHE A 37 -3.52 -10.03 -8.68
C PHE A 37 -4.97 -10.01 -8.18
N LYS A 38 -5.92 -9.92 -9.09
CA LYS A 38 -7.35 -9.82 -8.80
C LYS A 38 -8.19 -10.58 -9.82
N THR A 39 -9.47 -10.78 -9.54
CA THR A 39 -10.41 -11.24 -10.55
C THR A 39 -10.93 -10.08 -11.40
N PRO A 40 -11.28 -10.30 -12.69
CA PRO A 40 -11.71 -9.21 -13.59
C PRO A 40 -12.95 -8.43 -13.07
N SER A 41 -13.84 -9.11 -12.37
CA SER A 41 -15.11 -8.54 -11.87
C SER A 41 -15.03 -7.90 -10.49
N CYS A 42 -13.85 -7.91 -9.84
CA CYS A 42 -13.68 -7.39 -8.49
C CYS A 42 -13.52 -5.85 -8.50
N GLY A 43 -14.64 -5.13 -8.30
CA GLY A 43 -14.64 -3.66 -8.29
C GLY A 43 -13.86 -3.06 -7.13
N CYS A 44 -13.97 -3.61 -5.92
CA CYS A 44 -13.20 -3.14 -4.76
C CYS A 44 -11.69 -3.37 -4.93
N CYS A 45 -11.29 -4.45 -5.61
CA CYS A 45 -9.89 -4.71 -5.94
C CYS A 45 -9.35 -3.66 -6.92
N TYR A 46 -10.16 -3.25 -7.89
CA TYR A 46 -9.78 -2.14 -8.78
C TYR A 46 -9.67 -0.81 -8.00
N GLY A 47 -10.57 -0.57 -7.05
CA GLY A 47 -10.46 0.55 -6.12
C GLY A 47 -9.15 0.55 -5.33
N TYR A 48 -8.64 -0.62 -4.96
CA TYR A 48 -7.33 -0.76 -4.32
C TYR A 48 -6.17 -0.43 -5.26
N VAL A 49 -6.26 -0.82 -6.54
CA VAL A 49 -5.27 -0.40 -7.56
C VAL A 49 -5.20 1.11 -7.65
N LEU A 50 -6.35 1.79 -7.77
CA LEU A 50 -6.41 3.25 -7.85
C LEU A 50 -5.83 3.91 -6.59
N PHE A 51 -6.12 3.37 -5.42
CA PHE A 51 -5.54 3.83 -4.16
C PHE A 51 -4.01 3.75 -4.17
N LEU A 52 -3.42 2.64 -4.60
CA LEU A 52 -1.96 2.50 -4.69
C LEU A 52 -1.35 3.48 -5.71
N GLU A 53 -2.04 3.77 -6.82
CA GLU A 53 -1.61 4.76 -7.80
C GLU A 53 -1.67 6.18 -7.22
N GLU A 54 -2.69 6.51 -6.42
CA GLU A 54 -2.78 7.78 -5.68
C GLU A 54 -1.62 7.95 -4.71
N GLU A 55 -1.19 6.86 -4.04
CA GLU A 55 -0.02 6.80 -3.17
C GLU A 55 1.32 6.77 -3.94
N LYS A 56 1.28 7.02 -5.27
CA LYS A 56 2.45 7.14 -6.16
C LYS A 56 3.22 5.84 -6.37
N PHE A 57 2.57 4.69 -6.21
CA PHE A 57 3.13 3.43 -6.69
C PHE A 57 2.90 3.28 -8.20
N LYS A 58 3.85 2.64 -8.87
CA LYS A 58 3.65 2.20 -10.26
C LYS A 58 3.06 0.79 -10.23
N VAL A 59 1.78 0.68 -10.51
CA VAL A 59 1.02 -0.56 -10.35
C VAL A 59 0.83 -1.25 -11.69
N LYS A 60 1.16 -2.55 -11.73
CA LYS A 60 0.70 -3.49 -12.75
C LYS A 60 -0.46 -4.28 -12.17
N GLN A 61 -1.58 -4.36 -12.89
CA GLN A 61 -2.68 -5.24 -12.51
C GLN A 61 -2.69 -6.48 -13.39
N THR A 62 -2.96 -7.63 -12.79
CA THR A 62 -3.05 -8.93 -13.45
C THR A 62 -4.35 -9.61 -13.08
N ASP A 63 -5.24 -9.74 -14.06
CA ASP A 63 -6.51 -10.43 -13.89
C ASP A 63 -6.33 -11.94 -13.96
N MET A 64 -6.87 -12.65 -12.97
CA MET A 64 -6.85 -14.10 -12.87
C MET A 64 -8.26 -14.65 -12.65
N ARG A 65 -8.58 -15.78 -13.27
CA ARG A 65 -9.86 -16.46 -13.01
C ARG A 65 -9.98 -16.98 -11.58
N SER A 66 -8.84 -17.36 -10.99
CA SER A 66 -8.73 -17.83 -9.61
C SER A 66 -7.42 -17.34 -9.01
N LEU A 67 -7.48 -16.87 -7.77
CA LEU A 67 -6.31 -16.41 -7.02
C LEU A 67 -5.65 -17.54 -6.21
N HIS A 68 -6.19 -18.76 -6.27
CA HIS A 68 -5.68 -19.88 -5.48
C HIS A 68 -4.19 -20.13 -5.70
N THR A 69 -3.74 -20.15 -6.96
CA THR A 69 -2.33 -20.39 -7.31
C THR A 69 -1.39 -19.34 -6.71
N ILE A 70 -1.76 -18.04 -6.78
CA ILE A 70 -0.92 -16.98 -6.23
C ILE A 70 -0.88 -17.03 -4.70
N LYS A 71 -2.02 -17.29 -4.05
CA LYS A 71 -2.11 -17.42 -2.60
C LYS A 71 -1.33 -18.64 -2.08
N GLN A 72 -1.37 -19.77 -2.77
CA GLN A 72 -0.55 -20.93 -2.47
C GLN A 72 0.94 -20.65 -2.63
N LYS A 73 1.34 -19.99 -3.72
CA LYS A 73 2.75 -19.64 -3.98
C LYS A 73 3.37 -18.85 -2.83
N TYR A 74 2.60 -18.00 -2.17
CA TYR A 74 3.04 -17.17 -1.05
C TYR A 74 2.67 -17.75 0.33
N ASN A 75 2.17 -19.01 0.38
CA ASN A 75 1.77 -19.68 1.62
C ASN A 75 0.80 -18.86 2.48
N ILE A 76 -0.15 -18.16 1.85
CA ILE A 76 -1.13 -17.34 2.56
C ILE A 76 -2.20 -18.27 3.15
N PRO A 77 -2.30 -18.41 4.49
CA PRO A 77 -3.30 -19.25 5.13
C PRO A 77 -4.72 -18.83 4.77
N VAL A 78 -5.65 -19.78 4.70
CA VAL A 78 -7.04 -19.52 4.27
C VAL A 78 -7.71 -18.45 5.14
N GLU A 79 -7.47 -18.47 6.45
CA GLU A 79 -8.00 -17.51 7.41
C GLU A 79 -7.46 -16.08 7.25
N MET A 80 -6.35 -15.93 6.53
CA MET A 80 -5.73 -14.63 6.22
C MET A 80 -6.07 -14.11 4.83
N GLN A 81 -6.77 -14.91 4.02
CA GLN A 81 -7.07 -14.54 2.63
C GLN A 81 -8.16 -13.48 2.52
N SER A 82 -8.03 -12.66 1.49
CA SER A 82 -8.99 -11.64 1.07
C SER A 82 -9.26 -11.73 -0.43
N CYS A 83 -9.83 -10.68 -1.03
CA CYS A 83 -10.29 -10.68 -2.42
C CYS A 83 -9.18 -10.46 -3.46
N HIS A 84 -8.01 -9.99 -3.08
CA HIS A 84 -6.85 -9.80 -3.97
C HIS A 84 -5.54 -9.95 -3.22
N THR A 85 -4.47 -10.16 -3.99
CA THR A 85 -3.10 -10.26 -3.48
C THR A 85 -2.21 -9.29 -4.23
N THR A 86 -1.49 -8.44 -3.50
CA THR A 86 -0.52 -7.50 -4.06
C THR A 86 0.89 -8.00 -3.77
N ILE A 87 1.76 -7.99 -4.76
CA ILE A 87 3.19 -8.26 -4.58
C ILE A 87 3.94 -6.94 -4.70
N MET A 88 4.71 -6.62 -3.67
CA MET A 88 5.45 -5.37 -3.55
C MET A 88 6.89 -5.66 -3.13
N GLY A 89 7.80 -5.65 -4.10
CA GLY A 89 9.18 -6.08 -3.87
C GLY A 89 9.24 -7.55 -3.44
N LYS A 90 9.76 -7.81 -2.24
CA LYS A 90 9.85 -9.16 -1.66
C LYS A 90 8.62 -9.58 -0.86
N TYR A 91 7.69 -8.65 -0.59
CA TYR A 91 6.54 -8.87 0.26
C TYR A 91 5.27 -9.16 -0.52
N PHE A 92 4.38 -9.96 0.05
CA PHE A 92 2.98 -9.90 -0.34
C PHE A 92 2.18 -8.99 0.61
N ILE A 93 1.12 -8.41 0.08
CA ILE A 93 0.12 -7.65 0.82
C ILE A 93 -1.24 -8.24 0.45
N GLU A 94 -1.91 -8.83 1.41
CA GLU A 94 -3.18 -9.52 1.19
C GLU A 94 -4.35 -8.65 1.64
N GLY A 95 -5.25 -8.35 0.69
CA GLY A 95 -6.47 -7.57 0.95
C GLY A 95 -6.25 -6.05 1.01
N HIS A 96 -7.26 -5.38 1.56
CA HIS A 96 -7.40 -3.91 1.56
C HIS A 96 -6.57 -3.23 2.67
N VAL A 97 -5.27 -3.52 2.72
CA VAL A 97 -4.37 -3.01 3.75
C VAL A 97 -4.19 -1.50 3.62
N PRO A 98 -4.43 -0.70 4.68
CA PRO A 98 -4.23 0.74 4.67
C PRO A 98 -2.78 1.16 4.44
N PHE A 99 -2.61 2.40 3.93
CA PHE A 99 -1.29 2.92 3.55
C PHE A 99 -0.30 2.95 4.73
N GLU A 100 -0.77 3.26 5.93
CA GLU A 100 0.06 3.30 7.15
C GLU A 100 0.78 1.97 7.39
N ALA A 101 0.10 0.85 7.17
CA ALA A 101 0.71 -0.47 7.31
C ALA A 101 1.67 -0.80 6.16
N VAL A 102 1.32 -0.42 4.94
CA VAL A 102 2.21 -0.56 3.77
C VAL A 102 3.47 0.27 3.96
N GLU A 103 3.32 1.52 4.39
CA GLU A 103 4.45 2.43 4.63
C GLU A 103 5.37 1.91 5.74
N LYS A 104 4.80 1.43 6.86
CA LYS A 104 5.57 0.79 7.95
C LYS A 104 6.36 -0.40 7.43
N LEU A 105 5.73 -1.29 6.66
CA LEU A 105 6.38 -2.46 6.06
C LEU A 105 7.59 -2.05 5.20
N LEU A 106 7.42 -1.05 4.33
CA LEU A 106 8.47 -0.60 3.42
C LEU A 106 9.59 0.17 4.12
N LYS A 107 9.30 0.86 5.22
CA LYS A 107 10.29 1.58 6.02
C LYS A 107 11.13 0.64 6.88
N GLU A 108 10.48 -0.28 7.58
CA GLU A 108 11.14 -1.17 8.54
C GLU A 108 11.79 -2.39 7.88
N GLN A 109 11.27 -2.82 6.74
CA GLN A 109 11.73 -3.99 5.98
C GLN A 109 11.98 -5.24 6.85
N PRO A 110 11.00 -5.64 7.68
CA PRO A 110 11.17 -6.76 8.58
C PRO A 110 11.41 -8.07 7.82
N ASP A 111 11.98 -9.06 8.52
CA ASP A 111 12.14 -10.42 7.99
C ASP A 111 10.83 -11.21 8.10
N ILE A 112 9.88 -10.87 7.25
CA ILE A 112 8.57 -11.52 7.09
C ILE A 112 8.28 -11.77 5.62
N ASP A 113 7.28 -12.60 5.33
CA ASP A 113 6.86 -12.89 3.96
C ASP A 113 5.86 -11.85 3.43
N GLY A 114 5.04 -11.29 4.31
CA GLY A 114 4.06 -10.27 3.96
C GLY A 114 3.15 -9.86 5.11
N ILE A 115 2.16 -9.04 4.76
CA ILE A 115 1.12 -8.59 5.69
C ILE A 115 -0.27 -8.86 5.11
N ALA A 116 -1.26 -9.02 5.97
CA ALA A 116 -2.63 -9.31 5.59
C ALA A 116 -3.64 -8.53 6.42
N LEU A 117 -4.72 -8.11 5.78
CA LEU A 117 -5.97 -7.70 6.40
C LEU A 117 -7.06 -8.65 5.94
N PRO A 118 -7.41 -9.68 6.73
CA PRO A 118 -8.39 -10.67 6.34
C PRO A 118 -9.79 -10.07 6.17
N GLY A 119 -10.57 -10.66 5.31
CA GLY A 119 -11.91 -10.15 4.97
C GLY A 119 -11.86 -8.90 4.10
N MET A 120 -12.90 -8.08 4.19
CA MET A 120 -13.06 -6.84 3.44
C MET A 120 -13.72 -5.78 4.33
N PRO A 121 -13.02 -5.27 5.37
CA PRO A 121 -13.60 -4.31 6.30
C PRO A 121 -14.00 -3.01 5.59
N ILE A 122 -15.16 -2.47 5.93
CA ILE A 122 -15.63 -1.18 5.39
C ILE A 122 -14.69 -0.04 5.80
N GLY A 123 -14.60 0.99 4.94
CA GLY A 123 -13.73 2.13 5.17
C GLY A 123 -12.25 1.89 4.88
N THR A 124 -11.85 0.68 4.49
CA THR A 124 -10.49 0.40 4.00
C THR A 124 -10.32 0.86 2.56
N PRO A 125 -9.07 1.05 2.07
CA PRO A 125 -8.82 1.49 0.70
C PRO A 125 -9.53 0.61 -0.34
N GLY A 126 -10.35 1.20 -1.20
CA GLY A 126 -11.15 0.49 -2.20
C GLY A 126 -12.48 -0.07 -1.67
N MET A 127 -12.74 -0.02 -0.36
CA MET A 127 -14.00 -0.42 0.26
C MET A 127 -14.76 0.83 0.74
N PRO A 128 -15.94 1.12 0.19
CA PRO A 128 -16.71 2.29 0.59
C PRO A 128 -17.27 2.13 2.01
N GLY A 129 -17.60 3.26 2.63
CA GLY A 129 -18.19 3.34 3.97
C GLY A 129 -17.24 3.93 5.00
N ASP A 130 -17.79 4.22 6.17
CA ASP A 130 -17.02 4.76 7.29
C ASP A 130 -16.42 3.60 8.10
N LYS A 131 -15.24 3.85 8.64
CA LYS A 131 -14.57 2.92 9.55
C LYS A 131 -15.40 2.76 10.83
N ASP A 132 -15.77 1.54 11.15
CA ASP A 132 -16.62 1.20 12.31
C ASP A 132 -15.87 0.46 13.42
N GLU A 133 -14.71 -0.13 13.12
CA GLU A 133 -13.88 -0.84 14.09
C GLU A 133 -12.38 -0.69 13.75
N PRO A 134 -11.48 -0.93 14.73
CA PRO A 134 -10.05 -0.97 14.45
C PRO A 134 -9.69 -2.08 13.46
N TYR A 135 -8.79 -1.77 12.52
CA TYR A 135 -8.24 -2.77 11.60
C TYR A 135 -7.02 -3.45 12.22
N VAL A 136 -7.08 -4.77 12.37
CA VAL A 136 -5.95 -5.57 12.83
C VAL A 136 -5.22 -6.10 11.62
N ILE A 137 -4.01 -5.60 11.38
CA ILE A 137 -3.13 -6.04 10.31
C ILE A 137 -2.21 -7.12 10.86
N TYR A 138 -2.13 -8.24 10.17
CA TYR A 138 -1.29 -9.37 10.55
C TYR A 138 -0.03 -9.42 9.70
N GLN A 139 1.09 -9.78 10.29
CA GLN A 139 2.31 -10.20 9.59
C GLN A 139 2.33 -11.73 9.47
N LEU A 140 2.92 -12.21 8.38
CA LEU A 140 3.08 -13.64 8.13
C LEU A 140 4.54 -13.98 7.89
N LYS A 141 4.97 -15.08 8.52
CA LYS A 141 6.28 -15.68 8.31
C LYS A 141 6.13 -17.20 8.30
N ASP A 142 6.54 -17.85 7.23
CA ASP A 142 6.46 -19.32 7.07
C ASP A 142 5.05 -19.87 7.35
N GLY A 143 4.00 -19.19 6.88
CA GLY A 143 2.60 -19.54 7.08
C GLY A 143 2.04 -19.31 8.49
N LYS A 144 2.83 -18.74 9.40
CA LYS A 144 2.38 -18.35 10.75
C LYS A 144 2.06 -16.86 10.80
N SER A 145 0.96 -16.52 11.45
CA SER A 145 0.50 -15.13 11.61
C SER A 145 0.67 -14.60 13.03
N SER A 146 0.94 -13.32 13.14
CA SER A 146 0.89 -12.53 14.37
C SER A 146 0.51 -11.10 14.06
N VAL A 147 0.10 -10.32 15.07
CA VAL A 147 -0.29 -8.93 14.85
C VAL A 147 0.91 -8.09 14.42
N PHE A 148 0.78 -7.38 13.30
CA PHE A 148 1.75 -6.42 12.81
C PHE A 148 1.48 -5.00 13.34
N MET A 149 0.24 -4.57 13.24
CA MET A 149 -0.24 -3.31 13.82
C MET A 149 -1.77 -3.29 13.86
N THR A 150 -2.30 -2.35 14.64
CA THR A 150 -3.73 -2.01 14.66
C THR A 150 -3.89 -0.54 14.32
N ILE A 151 -4.83 -0.25 13.45
CA ILE A 151 -5.11 1.10 12.96
C ILE A 151 -6.52 1.49 13.38
#